data_6d304a9c18bb546293a3d27b75221999
#
_entry.id   6d304a9c18bb546293a3d27b75221999
#
_cell.length_a   1.000
_cell.length_b   1.000
_cell.length_c   1.000
_cell.angle_alpha   90.00
_cell.angle_beta   90.00
_cell.angle_gamma   90.00
#
_symmetry.space_group_name_H-M   'P 1'
#
loop_
_entity.id
_entity.type
_entity.pdbx_description
1 polymer ?
#
loop_
_entity_poly.entity_id
_entity_poly.type
_entity_poly.pdbx_seq_one_letter_code
_entity_poly.pdbx_strand_id
1 'polypeptide(L)'
;MPLRASAGVILRDASPSDIRALAELHVRTFRETHGGGPEVAVREQQWRSKFWEGGLVFCVLLVEESGRLIGFASGQRHQHEPRDYAGELNKIYLLREYQGRGLGRRLLCAAATRFLENGITSMLLFGDARSRSNGFYEALGAERLYAATGEFHGGYGWRDLEQLASLCAETKD
;
A
#
# COMPACT_ATOMS: atom_id res chain seq x y z
N MET A 1 22.58 16.87 -9.64
CA MET A 1 21.38 17.38 -8.98
C MET A 1 21.25 16.71 -7.62
N PRO A 2 21.24 17.46 -6.54
CA PRO A 2 20.96 16.85 -5.26
C PRO A 2 19.55 16.29 -5.30
N LEU A 3 19.40 15.03 -4.88
CA LEU A 3 18.12 14.40 -4.62
C LEU A 3 17.32 15.35 -3.74
N ARG A 4 16.24 15.93 -4.26
CA ARG A 4 15.32 16.68 -3.41
C ARG A 4 14.82 15.70 -2.36
N ALA A 5 15.20 15.94 -1.12
CA ALA A 5 14.64 15.27 0.03
C ALA A 5 13.12 15.32 -0.11
N SER A 6 12.43 14.31 0.43
CA SER A 6 10.97 14.22 0.50
C SER A 6 10.34 15.34 1.37
N ALA A 7 11.05 16.43 1.56
CA ALA A 7 10.59 17.66 2.20
C ALA A 7 9.38 18.17 1.43
N GLY A 8 8.23 18.27 2.13
CA GLY A 8 6.98 18.76 1.55
C GLY A 8 5.98 17.66 1.14
N VAL A 9 6.28 16.38 1.36
CA VAL A 9 5.29 15.30 1.18
C VAL A 9 4.74 14.90 2.53
N ILE A 10 3.42 15.03 2.70
CA ILE A 10 2.71 14.59 3.92
C ILE A 10 1.98 13.28 3.68
N LEU A 11 1.81 12.50 4.74
CA LEU A 11 0.96 11.32 4.73
C LEU A 11 -0.28 11.63 5.58
N ARG A 12 -1.46 11.41 5.02
CA ARG A 12 -2.74 11.59 5.73
C ARG A 12 -3.75 10.53 5.34
N ASP A 13 -4.77 10.38 6.15
CA ASP A 13 -5.90 9.52 5.80
C ASP A 13 -6.72 10.14 4.67
N ALA A 14 -7.26 9.26 3.81
CA ALA A 14 -8.18 9.65 2.76
C ALA A 14 -9.58 9.90 3.33
N SER A 15 -10.30 10.81 2.72
CA SER A 15 -11.71 11.09 3.01
C SER A 15 -12.57 10.92 1.74
N PRO A 16 -13.89 10.88 1.86
CA PRO A 16 -14.76 10.80 0.67
C PRO A 16 -14.53 11.91 -0.36
N SER A 17 -14.09 13.09 0.07
CA SER A 17 -13.76 14.19 -0.84
C SER A 17 -12.53 13.92 -1.72
N ASP A 18 -11.72 12.93 -1.37
CA ASP A 18 -10.54 12.53 -2.16
C ASP A 18 -10.85 11.53 -3.28
N ILE A 19 -12.06 10.99 -3.34
CA ILE A 19 -12.41 9.85 -4.22
C ILE A 19 -12.05 10.12 -5.67
N ARG A 20 -12.36 11.28 -6.21
CA ARG A 20 -12.06 11.62 -7.62
C ARG A 20 -10.56 11.63 -7.87
N ALA A 21 -9.79 12.36 -7.07
CA ALA A 21 -8.34 12.45 -7.21
C ALA A 21 -7.66 11.10 -6.97
N LEU A 22 -8.16 10.32 -6.00
CA LEU A 22 -7.69 8.98 -5.73
C LEU A 22 -7.95 8.01 -6.89
N ALA A 23 -9.12 8.10 -7.52
CA ALA A 23 -9.44 7.31 -8.71
C ALA A 23 -8.51 7.64 -9.88
N GLU A 24 -8.22 8.90 -10.11
CA GLU A 24 -7.28 9.35 -11.14
C GLU A 24 -5.85 8.85 -10.87
N LEU A 25 -5.39 8.94 -9.63
CA LEU A 25 -4.10 8.42 -9.21
C LEU A 25 -4.04 6.89 -9.39
N HIS A 26 -5.08 6.18 -9.00
CA HIS A 26 -5.17 4.72 -9.14
C HIS A 26 -5.09 4.28 -10.60
N VAL A 27 -5.81 4.96 -11.49
CA VAL A 27 -5.72 4.69 -12.94
C VAL A 27 -4.30 4.88 -13.43
N ARG A 28 -3.66 5.99 -13.08
CA ARG A 28 -2.30 6.31 -13.54
C ARG A 28 -1.27 5.31 -13.01
N THR A 29 -1.25 5.06 -11.71
CA THR A 29 -0.29 4.13 -11.09
C THR A 29 -0.49 2.69 -11.56
N PHE A 30 -1.73 2.27 -11.78
CA PHE A 30 -2.04 0.94 -12.31
C PHE A 30 -1.53 0.78 -13.75
N ARG A 31 -1.73 1.80 -14.60
CA ARG A 31 -1.20 1.79 -15.97
C ARG A 31 0.33 1.75 -15.99
N GLU A 32 1.00 2.52 -15.13
CA GLU A 32 2.47 2.50 -15.02
C GLU A 32 3.00 1.12 -14.65
N THR A 33 2.25 0.36 -13.85
CA THR A 33 2.66 -0.98 -13.37
C THR A 33 2.25 -2.09 -14.31
N HIS A 34 1.04 -2.03 -14.88
CA HIS A 34 0.41 -3.14 -15.62
C HIS A 34 0.14 -2.83 -17.10
N GLY A 35 0.36 -1.60 -17.55
CA GLY A 35 0.18 -1.19 -18.95
C GLY A 35 -1.25 -0.91 -19.40
N GLY A 36 -2.25 -1.13 -18.55
CA GLY A 36 -3.66 -0.89 -18.84
C GLY A 36 -4.50 -0.89 -17.58
N GLY A 37 -5.79 -1.03 -17.72
CA GLY A 37 -6.69 -1.13 -16.57
C GLY A 37 -8.01 -0.39 -16.77
N PRO A 38 -8.88 -0.38 -15.74
CA PRO A 38 -10.15 0.31 -15.79
C PRO A 38 -10.03 1.82 -15.96
N GLU A 39 -11.06 2.43 -16.51
CA GLU A 39 -11.20 3.88 -16.63
C GLU A 39 -11.46 4.55 -15.26
N VAL A 40 -11.25 5.86 -15.21
CA VAL A 40 -11.45 6.66 -13.99
C VAL A 40 -12.85 6.48 -13.39
N ALA A 41 -13.89 6.51 -14.21
CA ALA A 41 -15.26 6.36 -13.72
C ALA A 41 -15.51 5.03 -13.01
N VAL A 42 -14.91 3.94 -13.49
CA VAL A 42 -14.97 2.62 -12.86
C VAL A 42 -14.25 2.65 -11.51
N ARG A 43 -13.04 3.21 -11.47
CA ARG A 43 -12.27 3.34 -10.22
C ARG A 43 -12.99 4.21 -9.21
N GLU A 44 -13.58 5.30 -9.66
CA GLU A 44 -14.35 6.21 -8.81
C GLU A 44 -15.53 5.48 -8.13
N GLN A 45 -16.26 4.68 -8.91
CA GLN A 45 -17.36 3.86 -8.37
C GLN A 45 -16.86 2.82 -7.38
N GLN A 46 -15.75 2.15 -7.66
CA GLN A 46 -15.14 1.17 -6.76
C GLN A 46 -14.72 1.81 -5.43
N TRP A 47 -14.10 2.99 -5.47
CA TRP A 47 -13.71 3.72 -4.26
C TRP A 47 -14.94 4.21 -3.47
N ARG A 48 -15.99 4.68 -4.16
CA ARG A 48 -17.25 5.04 -3.52
C ARG A 48 -17.83 3.89 -2.72
N SER A 49 -17.95 2.71 -3.34
CA SER A 49 -18.42 1.52 -2.64
C SER A 49 -17.60 1.22 -1.40
N LYS A 50 -16.28 1.26 -1.48
CA LYS A 50 -15.40 0.99 -0.33
C LYS A 50 -15.58 2.01 0.80
N PHE A 51 -15.76 3.28 0.50
CA PHE A 51 -15.97 4.32 1.51
C PHE A 51 -17.36 4.27 2.14
N TRP A 52 -18.41 3.97 1.37
CA TRP A 52 -19.78 4.01 1.84
C TRP A 52 -20.30 2.68 2.37
N GLU A 53 -19.90 1.57 1.77
CA GLU A 53 -20.33 0.24 2.17
C GLU A 53 -19.43 -0.38 3.24
N GLY A 54 -18.29 0.23 3.51
CA GLY A 54 -17.31 -0.26 4.47
C GLY A 54 -16.33 -1.28 3.87
N GLY A 55 -15.60 -1.96 4.75
CA GLY A 55 -14.59 -2.95 4.38
C GLY A 55 -13.17 -2.44 4.41
N LEU A 56 -12.94 -1.12 4.35
CA LEU A 56 -11.61 -0.55 4.57
C LEU A 56 -11.30 -0.43 6.07
N VAL A 57 -10.15 -0.94 6.46
CA VAL A 57 -9.56 -0.62 7.77
C VAL A 57 -8.88 0.76 7.69
N PHE A 58 -8.21 1.03 6.57
CA PHE A 58 -7.58 2.33 6.32
C PHE A 58 -7.44 2.59 4.82
N CYS A 59 -7.31 3.87 4.48
CA CYS A 59 -6.75 4.33 3.22
C CYS A 59 -5.92 5.57 3.51
N VAL A 60 -4.63 5.52 3.19
CA VAL A 60 -3.69 6.63 3.41
C VAL A 60 -3.16 7.15 2.10
N LEU A 61 -2.92 8.45 2.06
CA LEU A 61 -2.46 9.17 0.87
C LEU A 61 -1.11 9.84 1.16
N LEU A 62 -0.24 9.85 0.15
CA LEU A 62 0.91 10.75 0.09
C LEU A 62 0.54 11.95 -0.75
N VAL A 63 0.71 13.13 -0.19
CA VAL A 63 0.28 14.39 -0.77
C VAL A 63 1.44 15.38 -0.81
N GLU A 64 1.71 15.96 -1.98
CA GLU A 64 2.68 17.03 -2.13
C GLU A 64 2.16 18.35 -1.53
N GLU A 65 3.07 19.28 -1.28
CA GLU A 65 2.76 20.63 -0.82
C GLU A 65 1.75 21.34 -1.72
N SER A 66 1.77 21.05 -3.03
CA SER A 66 0.79 21.57 -4.00
C SER A 66 -0.63 21.00 -3.84
N GLY A 67 -0.80 19.95 -3.02
CA GLY A 67 -2.06 19.22 -2.87
C GLY A 67 -2.21 18.04 -3.82
N ARG A 68 -1.24 17.79 -4.70
CA ARG A 68 -1.28 16.64 -5.63
C ARG A 68 -1.09 15.32 -4.89
N LEU A 69 -1.95 14.36 -5.15
CA LEU A 69 -1.80 13.00 -4.66
C LEU A 69 -0.74 12.26 -5.50
N ILE A 70 0.23 11.63 -4.85
CA ILE A 70 1.35 10.95 -5.51
C ILE A 70 1.49 9.48 -5.17
N GLY A 71 0.83 9.01 -4.13
CA GLY A 71 0.82 7.61 -3.72
C GLY A 71 -0.31 7.32 -2.74
N PHE A 72 -0.62 6.06 -2.59
CA PHE A 72 -1.66 5.61 -1.65
C PHE A 72 -1.46 4.16 -1.24
N ALA A 73 -2.02 3.81 -0.10
CA ALA A 73 -2.15 2.44 0.35
C ALA A 73 -3.51 2.24 1.01
N SER A 74 -4.09 1.07 0.85
CA SER A 74 -5.33 0.72 1.52
C SER A 74 -5.26 -0.70 2.07
N GLY A 75 -5.92 -0.91 3.19
CA GLY A 75 -5.98 -2.18 3.88
C GLY A 75 -7.39 -2.57 4.29
N GLN A 76 -7.61 -3.86 4.35
CA GLN A 76 -8.86 -4.47 4.77
C GLN A 76 -8.58 -5.69 5.65
N ARG A 77 -9.61 -6.20 6.34
CA ARG A 77 -9.48 -7.46 7.06
C ARG A 77 -9.35 -8.60 6.05
N HIS A 78 -8.44 -9.53 6.33
CA HIS A 78 -8.26 -10.72 5.52
C HIS A 78 -9.18 -11.83 6.06
N GLN A 79 -10.00 -12.42 5.20
CA GLN A 79 -11.03 -13.40 5.58
C GLN A 79 -10.92 -14.73 4.83
N HIS A 80 -9.87 -14.90 4.04
CA HIS A 80 -9.65 -16.06 3.18
C HIS A 80 -8.36 -16.80 3.53
N GLU A 81 -8.03 -17.82 2.77
CA GLU A 81 -6.73 -18.48 2.90
C GLU A 81 -5.59 -17.61 2.33
N PRO A 82 -4.40 -17.60 2.93
CA PRO A 82 -4.06 -18.25 4.20
C PRO A 82 -4.66 -17.52 5.41
N ARG A 83 -5.22 -18.25 6.37
CA ARG A 83 -5.94 -17.69 7.54
C ARG A 83 -5.02 -17.20 8.67
N ASP A 84 -3.72 -17.40 8.54
CA ASP A 84 -2.73 -16.98 9.54
C ASP A 84 -2.50 -15.47 9.61
N TYR A 85 -3.11 -14.73 8.69
CA TYR A 85 -2.97 -13.28 8.58
C TYR A 85 -4.32 -12.60 8.76
N ALA A 86 -4.37 -11.60 9.62
CA ALA A 86 -5.61 -10.90 9.96
C ALA A 86 -5.90 -9.69 9.05
N GLY A 87 -4.89 -9.10 8.47
CA GLY A 87 -5.02 -7.95 7.56
C GLY A 87 -4.52 -8.25 6.16
N GLU A 88 -5.09 -7.54 5.20
CA GLU A 88 -4.63 -7.54 3.81
C GLU A 88 -4.32 -6.12 3.36
N LEU A 89 -3.06 -5.90 2.97
CA LEU A 89 -2.66 -4.70 2.26
C LEU A 89 -3.09 -4.89 0.80
N ASN A 90 -4.28 -4.43 0.47
CA ASN A 90 -4.88 -4.74 -0.82
C ASN A 90 -4.42 -3.80 -1.94
N LYS A 91 -3.89 -2.61 -1.60
CA LYS A 91 -3.31 -1.68 -2.58
C LYS A 91 -2.14 -0.94 -1.94
N ILE A 92 -1.06 -0.83 -2.69
CA ILE A 92 0.06 0.07 -2.41
C ILE A 92 0.63 0.52 -3.75
N TYR A 93 0.51 1.81 -4.05
CA TYR A 93 0.95 2.39 -5.32
C TYR A 93 1.61 3.73 -5.10
N LEU A 94 2.64 3.97 -5.89
CA LEU A 94 3.39 5.23 -5.91
C LEU A 94 3.70 5.58 -7.36
N LEU A 95 3.48 6.84 -7.74
CA LEU A 95 3.87 7.34 -9.07
C LEU A 95 5.35 7.02 -9.32
N ARG A 96 5.65 6.54 -10.53
CA ARG A 96 7.01 6.11 -10.91
C ARG A 96 8.05 7.18 -10.66
N GLU A 97 7.75 8.43 -10.96
CA GLU A 97 8.66 9.57 -10.77
C GLU A 97 9.01 9.85 -9.30
N TYR A 98 8.25 9.29 -8.35
CA TYR A 98 8.48 9.44 -6.90
C TYR A 98 9.11 8.20 -6.25
N GLN A 99 9.33 7.14 -7.01
CA GLN A 99 9.96 5.91 -6.49
C GLN A 99 11.44 6.13 -6.20
N GLY A 100 12.00 5.30 -5.30
CA GLY A 100 13.41 5.39 -4.92
C GLY A 100 13.75 6.53 -3.94
N ARG A 101 12.77 7.10 -3.27
CA ARG A 101 12.93 8.22 -2.31
C ARG A 101 12.44 7.89 -0.89
N GLY A 102 12.22 6.62 -0.59
CA GLY A 102 11.71 6.18 0.71
C GLY A 102 10.20 6.37 0.93
N LEU A 103 9.46 6.85 -0.07
CA LEU A 103 8.02 7.09 0.07
C LEU A 103 7.20 5.80 0.12
N GLY A 104 7.59 4.78 -0.63
CA GLY A 104 6.97 3.45 -0.54
C GLY A 104 7.13 2.85 0.87
N ARG A 105 8.29 3.04 1.50
CA ARG A 105 8.53 2.65 2.89
C ARG A 105 7.58 3.39 3.84
N ARG A 106 7.38 4.68 3.65
CA ARG A 106 6.41 5.46 4.46
C ARG A 106 4.99 4.91 4.34
N LEU A 107 4.56 4.52 3.14
CA LEU A 107 3.25 3.90 2.92
C LEU A 107 3.13 2.56 3.65
N LEU A 108 4.15 1.70 3.54
CA LEU A 108 4.14 0.39 4.20
C LEU A 108 4.15 0.53 5.73
N CYS A 109 4.95 1.46 6.24
CA CYS A 109 5.01 1.75 7.68
C CYS A 109 3.67 2.30 8.20
N ALA A 110 3.02 3.17 7.44
CA ALA A 110 1.69 3.67 7.77
C ALA A 110 0.65 2.54 7.78
N ALA A 111 0.73 1.62 6.82
CA ALA A 111 -0.14 0.44 6.79
C ALA A 111 -0.01 -0.40 8.07
N ALA A 112 1.23 -0.69 8.49
CA ALA A 112 1.47 -1.42 9.74
C ALA A 112 0.86 -0.69 10.94
N THR A 113 1.09 0.60 11.06
CA THR A 113 0.55 1.43 12.16
C THR A 113 -0.97 1.44 12.16
N ARG A 114 -1.61 1.61 11.01
CA ARG A 114 -3.08 1.64 10.89
C ARG A 114 -3.70 0.29 11.24
N PHE A 115 -3.09 -0.81 10.84
CA PHE A 115 -3.55 -2.14 11.25
C PHE A 115 -3.42 -2.34 12.75
N LEU A 116 -2.28 -2.00 13.34
CA LEU A 116 -2.06 -2.12 14.79
C LEU A 116 -3.05 -1.28 15.61
N GLU A 117 -3.36 -0.06 15.17
CA GLU A 117 -4.38 0.81 15.79
C GLU A 117 -5.78 0.16 15.78
N ASN A 118 -6.03 -0.79 14.89
CA ASN A 118 -7.29 -1.52 14.78
C ASN A 118 -7.20 -2.95 15.34
N GLY A 119 -6.17 -3.26 16.14
CA GLY A 119 -6.00 -4.56 16.76
C GLY A 119 -5.57 -5.68 15.80
N ILE A 120 -5.09 -5.33 14.61
CA ILE A 120 -4.63 -6.27 13.59
C ILE A 120 -3.10 -6.32 13.65
N THR A 121 -2.55 -7.49 13.97
CA THR A 121 -1.13 -7.66 14.28
C THR A 121 -0.33 -8.37 13.18
N SER A 122 -1.00 -8.80 12.11
CA SER A 122 -0.38 -9.45 10.96
C SER A 122 -1.03 -8.98 9.67
N MET A 123 -0.29 -8.98 8.57
CA MET A 123 -0.85 -8.64 7.26
C MET A 123 -0.18 -9.45 6.15
N LEU A 124 -0.89 -9.62 5.06
CA LEU A 124 -0.35 -10.13 3.81
C LEU A 124 -0.68 -9.19 2.65
N LEU A 125 -0.01 -9.41 1.54
CA LEU A 125 -0.36 -8.82 0.25
C LEU A 125 -0.24 -9.88 -0.84
N PHE A 126 -1.00 -9.71 -1.89
CA PHE A 126 -0.89 -10.50 -3.11
C PHE A 126 -0.32 -9.61 -4.23
N GLY A 127 0.69 -10.10 -4.91
CA GLY A 127 1.38 -9.37 -5.96
C GLY A 127 1.70 -10.24 -7.16
N ASP A 128 2.73 -9.88 -7.89
CA ASP A 128 3.25 -10.62 -9.03
C ASP A 128 4.67 -11.11 -8.72
N ALA A 129 4.95 -12.38 -8.99
CA ALA A 129 6.27 -12.98 -8.78
C ALA A 129 7.40 -12.26 -9.54
N ARG A 130 7.06 -11.50 -10.57
CA ARG A 130 8.00 -10.71 -11.38
C ARG A 130 8.06 -9.24 -11.01
N SER A 131 7.33 -8.80 -9.97
CA SER A 131 7.31 -7.40 -9.56
C SER A 131 8.67 -6.92 -9.06
N ARG A 132 9.05 -5.71 -9.44
CA ARG A 132 10.25 -5.03 -8.92
C ARG A 132 10.15 -4.72 -7.42
N SER A 133 8.92 -4.65 -6.89
CA SER A 133 8.66 -4.40 -5.47
C SER A 133 8.99 -5.58 -4.57
N ASN A 134 9.21 -6.78 -5.10
CA ASN A 134 9.47 -7.97 -4.29
C ASN A 134 10.72 -7.82 -3.40
N GLY A 135 11.82 -7.29 -3.94
CA GLY A 135 13.01 -7.02 -3.14
C GLY A 135 12.77 -5.99 -2.02
N PHE A 136 11.93 -5.02 -2.26
CA PHE A 136 11.51 -4.02 -1.27
C PHE A 136 10.74 -4.66 -0.11
N TYR A 137 9.81 -5.56 -0.38
CA TYR A 137 9.07 -6.27 0.67
C TYR A 137 9.98 -7.19 1.47
N GLU A 138 10.85 -7.94 0.82
CA GLU A 138 11.81 -8.84 1.48
C GLU A 138 12.79 -8.07 2.36
N ALA A 139 13.29 -6.92 1.91
CA ALA A 139 14.17 -6.05 2.69
C ALA A 139 13.52 -5.52 3.98
N LEU A 140 12.18 -5.44 4.02
CA LEU A 140 11.40 -5.04 5.18
C LEU A 140 10.87 -6.23 6.00
N GLY A 141 11.45 -7.41 5.80
CA GLY A 141 11.19 -8.59 6.61
C GLY A 141 9.97 -9.41 6.21
N ALA A 142 9.41 -9.19 5.02
CA ALA A 142 8.31 -10.01 4.52
C ALA A 142 8.76 -11.44 4.24
N GLU A 143 7.90 -12.39 4.56
CA GLU A 143 8.05 -13.79 4.17
C GLU A 143 7.30 -14.07 2.88
N ARG A 144 7.91 -14.85 1.98
CA ARG A 144 7.21 -15.32 0.78
C ARG A 144 6.07 -16.26 1.16
N LEU A 145 4.92 -16.08 0.52
CA LEU A 145 3.79 -16.99 0.63
C LEU A 145 3.77 -17.90 -0.59
N TYR A 146 3.68 -19.20 -0.35
CA TYR A 146 3.69 -20.22 -1.39
C TYR A 146 2.31 -20.85 -1.56
N ALA A 147 1.93 -21.12 -2.81
CA ALA A 147 0.73 -21.90 -3.10
C ALA A 147 0.88 -23.35 -2.56
N ALA A 148 -0.23 -24.07 -2.45
CA ALA A 148 -0.22 -25.48 -2.02
C ALA A 148 0.68 -26.36 -2.89
N THR A 149 0.91 -25.99 -4.16
CA THR A 149 1.82 -26.63 -5.11
C THR A 149 3.30 -26.32 -4.87
N GLY A 150 3.62 -25.38 -3.93
CA GLY A 150 4.98 -24.92 -3.66
C GLY A 150 5.45 -23.76 -4.53
N GLU A 151 4.60 -23.26 -5.42
CA GLU A 151 4.94 -22.15 -6.32
C GLU A 151 4.79 -20.79 -5.63
N PHE A 152 5.70 -19.85 -5.97
CA PHE A 152 5.63 -18.46 -5.53
C PHE A 152 4.97 -17.60 -6.60
N HIS A 153 3.86 -16.95 -6.23
CA HIS A 153 3.08 -16.10 -7.13
C HIS A 153 3.15 -14.60 -6.78
N GLY A 154 4.07 -14.20 -5.89
CA GLY A 154 4.24 -12.80 -5.50
C GLY A 154 3.50 -12.40 -4.22
N GLY A 155 3.00 -13.37 -3.47
CA GLY A 155 2.41 -13.12 -2.15
C GLY A 155 3.48 -12.95 -1.08
N TYR A 156 3.27 -11.98 -0.18
CA TYR A 156 4.13 -11.70 0.96
C TYR A 156 3.32 -11.51 2.23
N GLY A 157 3.91 -11.88 3.37
CA GLY A 157 3.28 -11.72 4.66
C GLY A 157 4.23 -11.24 5.75
N TRP A 158 3.68 -10.52 6.71
CA TRP A 158 4.31 -10.13 7.95
C TRP A 158 3.48 -10.67 9.10
N ARG A 159 4.04 -11.60 9.86
CA ARG A 159 3.36 -12.22 11.01
C ARG A 159 3.31 -11.30 12.23
N ASP A 160 4.26 -10.38 12.31
CA ASP A 160 4.40 -9.46 13.44
C ASP A 160 4.57 -8.03 12.95
N LEU A 161 3.47 -7.28 12.94
CA LEU A 161 3.47 -5.88 12.53
C LEU A 161 4.16 -4.95 13.52
N GLU A 162 4.29 -5.35 14.79
CA GLU A 162 5.08 -4.57 15.77
C GLU A 162 6.56 -4.59 15.42
N GLN A 163 7.06 -5.73 14.93
CA GLN A 163 8.43 -5.83 14.44
C GLN A 163 8.65 -4.94 13.22
N LEU A 164 7.72 -4.93 12.26
CA LEU A 164 7.78 -4.05 11.10
C LEU A 164 7.74 -2.57 11.54
N ALA A 165 6.87 -2.20 12.44
CA ALA A 165 6.78 -0.84 12.99
C ALA A 165 8.09 -0.42 13.68
N SER A 166 8.77 -1.34 14.37
CA SER A 166 10.09 -1.08 14.98
C SER A 166 11.15 -0.79 13.93
N LEU A 167 11.19 -1.54 12.83
CA LEU A 167 12.09 -1.28 11.70
C LEU A 167 11.83 0.11 11.10
N CYS A 168 10.59 0.55 11.06
CA CYS A 168 10.21 1.87 10.57
C CYS A 168 10.70 3.00 11.48
N ALA A 169 10.81 2.76 12.78
CA ALA A 169 11.26 3.74 13.76
C ALA A 169 12.80 3.91 13.77
N GLU A 170 13.56 2.89 13.38
CA GLU A 170 15.03 2.88 13.43
C GLU A 170 15.67 3.76 12.36
N THR A 171 14.95 4.26 11.38
CA THR A 171 15.47 5.03 10.25
C THR A 171 15.12 6.53 10.33
N LYS A 172 15.06 7.09 11.54
CA LYS A 172 14.89 8.53 11.76
C LYS A 172 16.25 9.23 12.02
N ASP A 173 17.26 8.94 11.18
CA ASP A 173 18.49 9.72 11.15
C ASP A 173 18.70 10.34 9.76
#